data_389be05258381fec96c8c154609b9651
#
_entry.id   389be05258381fec96c8c154609b9651
#
_cell.length_a   1.000
_cell.length_b   1.000
_cell.length_c   1.000
_cell.angle_alpha   90.00
_cell.angle_beta   90.00
_cell.angle_gamma   90.00
#
_symmetry.space_group_name_H-M   'P 1'
#
loop_
_entity.id
_entity.type
_entity.pdbx_description
1 polymer ?
#
loop_
_entity_poly.entity_id
_entity_poly.type
_entity_poly.pdbx_seq_one_letter_code
_entity_poly.pdbx_strand_id
1 'polypeptide(L)'
;MESITSKEVFKIFQQYKDRKFIFVEPGGNQGDYLIYKGAEKVARIADINYQSVTKEEFMQCRYPEDSIVYIHGCGGYVPYWTAAPEIFIKAITTHLGIVIVGPSTFSEDLGFLKNALNISYADIKSEEIIVFAREKTSYFALSKILPINVKLNIDHDTAFNLDIADILKKVPRRRYILQVIRRDKESTQIKKNNLLSVCLDPADYKWELNLKQWVFLHSRAKKIVTNRLHSAIIGTLLGIPVTIMPNS
;
A
#
# COMPACT_ATOMS: atom_id res chain seq x y z
N MET A 1 15.07 -19.78 -4.78
CA MET A 1 14.76 -18.66 -3.85
C MET A 1 13.68 -17.81 -4.52
N GLU A 2 12.54 -17.61 -3.91
CA GLU A 2 11.51 -16.71 -4.46
C GLU A 2 12.08 -15.30 -4.58
N SER A 3 11.85 -14.63 -5.72
CA SER A 3 12.37 -13.28 -5.92
C SER A 3 11.52 -12.27 -5.14
N ILE A 4 12.15 -11.53 -4.24
CA ILE A 4 11.55 -10.43 -3.49
C ILE A 4 11.92 -9.12 -4.17
N THR A 5 10.91 -8.29 -4.49
CA THR A 5 11.12 -6.95 -5.05
C THR A 5 11.33 -5.91 -3.95
N SER A 6 10.59 -5.99 -2.83
CA SER A 6 10.72 -5.10 -1.67
C SER A 6 11.86 -5.54 -0.75
N LYS A 7 13.10 -5.31 -1.21
CA LYS A 7 14.31 -5.83 -0.56
C LYS A 7 14.62 -5.17 0.78
N GLU A 8 14.37 -3.87 0.91
CA GLU A 8 14.65 -3.14 2.14
C GLU A 8 13.63 -3.47 3.22
N VAL A 9 12.35 -3.62 2.87
CA VAL A 9 11.33 -4.13 3.80
C VAL A 9 11.69 -5.52 4.29
N PHE A 10 12.14 -6.41 3.39
CA PHE A 10 12.58 -7.76 3.75
C PHE A 10 13.76 -7.74 4.74
N LYS A 11 14.76 -6.89 4.51
CA LYS A 11 15.91 -6.75 5.42
C LYS A 11 15.47 -6.30 6.83
N ILE A 12 14.55 -5.33 6.89
CA ILE A 12 14.02 -4.86 8.17
C ILE A 12 13.24 -5.97 8.88
N PHE A 13 12.41 -6.73 8.15
CA PHE A 13 11.71 -7.87 8.74
C PHE A 13 12.69 -8.90 9.30
N GLN A 14 13.75 -9.23 8.57
CA GLN A 14 14.79 -10.13 9.05
C GLN A 14 15.60 -9.58 10.24
N GLN A 15 15.87 -8.28 10.24
CA GLN A 15 16.59 -7.62 11.36
C GLN A 15 15.84 -7.80 12.68
N TYR A 16 14.52 -7.78 12.65
CA TYR A 16 13.68 -7.85 13.85
C TYR A 16 12.86 -9.15 13.94
N LYS A 17 13.30 -10.23 13.29
CA LYS A 17 12.52 -11.48 13.14
C LYS A 17 12.09 -12.11 14.47
N ASP A 18 12.85 -11.87 15.55
CA ASP A 18 12.57 -12.45 16.86
C ASP A 18 11.50 -11.66 17.64
N ARG A 19 11.04 -10.52 17.12
CA ARG A 19 9.97 -9.70 17.70
C ARG A 19 8.62 -10.02 17.03
N LYS A 20 7.51 -9.85 17.75
CA LYS A 20 6.18 -9.98 17.18
C LYS A 20 5.81 -8.73 16.40
N PHE A 21 5.30 -8.89 15.19
CA PHE A 21 4.79 -7.79 14.38
C PHE A 21 3.27 -7.66 14.48
N ILE A 22 2.79 -6.43 14.56
CA ILE A 22 1.37 -6.06 14.43
C ILE A 22 1.21 -5.34 13.11
N PHE A 23 0.62 -6.03 12.15
CA PHE A 23 0.35 -5.49 10.82
C PHE A 23 -0.97 -4.75 10.83
N VAL A 24 -0.93 -3.43 10.64
CA VAL A 24 -2.10 -2.56 10.68
C VAL A 24 -2.55 -2.25 9.25
N GLU A 25 -3.81 -2.59 8.96
CA GLU A 25 -4.46 -2.29 7.68
C GLU A 25 -5.14 -0.92 7.74
N PRO A 26 -4.67 0.12 7.00
CA PRO A 26 -5.33 1.43 6.97
C PRO A 26 -6.75 1.42 6.38
N GLY A 27 -7.18 0.30 5.82
CA GLY A 27 -8.40 0.20 5.02
C GLY A 27 -8.13 0.55 3.56
N GLY A 28 -9.18 0.73 2.78
CA GLY A 28 -9.06 1.08 1.37
C GLY A 28 -9.86 0.17 0.44
N ASN A 29 -9.38 0.06 -0.80
CA ASN A 29 -9.99 -0.72 -1.86
C ASN A 29 -9.17 -1.98 -2.22
N GLN A 30 -9.59 -2.72 -3.26
CA GLN A 30 -8.90 -3.96 -3.67
C GLN A 30 -7.42 -3.75 -4.04
N GLY A 31 -7.04 -2.54 -4.45
CA GLY A 31 -5.65 -2.19 -4.69
C GLY A 31 -4.81 -2.19 -3.41
N ASP A 32 -5.37 -1.69 -2.32
CA ASP A 32 -4.70 -1.67 -1.02
C ASP A 32 -4.54 -3.10 -0.47
N TYR A 33 -5.55 -3.98 -0.68
CA TYR A 33 -5.42 -5.39 -0.32
C TYR A 33 -4.31 -6.13 -1.08
N LEU A 34 -3.94 -5.70 -2.31
CA LEU A 34 -2.74 -6.23 -2.98
C LEU A 34 -1.47 -5.88 -2.22
N ILE A 35 -1.38 -4.64 -1.71
CA ILE A 35 -0.22 -4.20 -0.90
C ILE A 35 -0.11 -5.07 0.36
N TYR A 36 -1.23 -5.28 1.06
CA TYR A 36 -1.26 -6.07 2.30
C TYR A 36 -0.82 -7.51 2.05
N LYS A 37 -1.39 -8.16 1.04
CA LYS A 37 -1.01 -9.54 0.67
C LYS A 37 0.44 -9.64 0.19
N GLY A 38 0.94 -8.62 -0.49
CA GLY A 38 2.35 -8.55 -0.88
C GLY A 38 3.28 -8.44 0.32
N ALA A 39 2.95 -7.60 1.31
CA ALA A 39 3.69 -7.47 2.55
C ALA A 39 3.64 -8.76 3.39
N GLU A 40 2.47 -9.40 3.51
CA GLU A 40 2.31 -10.71 4.17
C GLU A 40 3.16 -11.80 3.50
N LYS A 41 3.31 -11.77 2.16
CA LYS A 41 4.21 -12.69 1.47
C LYS A 41 5.66 -12.45 1.84
N VAL A 42 6.10 -11.19 1.87
CA VAL A 42 7.44 -10.82 2.34
C VAL A 42 7.66 -11.29 3.78
N ALA A 43 6.66 -11.11 4.65
CA ALA A 43 6.69 -11.56 6.04
C ALA A 43 6.87 -13.08 6.18
N ARG A 44 6.13 -13.86 5.38
CA ARG A 44 6.28 -15.33 5.37
C ARG A 44 7.66 -15.76 4.89
N ILE A 45 8.22 -15.11 3.87
CA ILE A 45 9.56 -15.43 3.36
C ILE A 45 10.63 -15.02 4.38
N ALA A 46 10.42 -13.92 5.12
CA ALA A 46 11.30 -13.48 6.19
C ALA A 46 11.17 -14.32 7.47
N ASP A 47 10.19 -15.22 7.54
CA ASP A 47 9.88 -16.08 8.68
C ASP A 47 9.63 -15.29 9.97
N ILE A 48 8.87 -14.19 9.87
CA ILE A 48 8.48 -13.39 11.03
C ILE A 48 7.12 -13.78 11.58
N ASN A 49 6.96 -13.64 12.90
CA ASN A 49 5.67 -13.81 13.57
C ASN A 49 4.87 -12.50 13.48
N TYR A 50 3.71 -12.52 12.84
CA TYR A 50 2.85 -11.33 12.73
C TYR A 50 1.38 -11.63 12.98
N GLN A 51 0.65 -10.58 13.37
CA GLN A 51 -0.80 -10.55 13.51
C GLN A 51 -1.34 -9.36 12.71
N SER A 52 -2.25 -9.61 11.77
CA SER A 52 -2.95 -8.54 11.06
C SER A 52 -4.13 -8.03 11.89
N VAL A 53 -4.31 -6.71 11.89
CA VAL A 53 -5.40 -6.02 12.59
C VAL A 53 -5.95 -4.90 11.70
N THR A 54 -7.25 -4.65 11.79
CA THR A 54 -7.88 -3.51 11.13
C THR A 54 -7.50 -2.18 11.81
N LYS A 55 -7.76 -1.05 11.13
CA LYS A 55 -7.65 0.27 11.74
C LYS A 55 -8.46 0.35 13.03
N GLU A 56 -9.71 -0.10 13.00
CA GLU A 56 -10.65 -0.02 14.13
C GLU A 56 -10.12 -0.78 15.35
N GLU A 57 -9.63 -2.00 15.15
CA GLU A 57 -9.00 -2.81 16.20
C GLU A 57 -7.75 -2.13 16.74
N PHE A 58 -6.88 -1.63 15.86
CA PHE A 58 -5.66 -0.94 16.26
C PHE A 58 -5.96 0.32 17.09
N MET A 59 -6.96 1.10 16.69
CA MET A 59 -7.35 2.33 17.41
C MET A 59 -7.89 2.06 18.80
N GLN A 60 -8.42 0.87 19.11
CA GLN A 60 -9.01 0.50 20.40
C GLN A 60 -8.05 -0.23 21.33
N CYS A 61 -7.00 -0.88 20.77
CA CYS A 61 -6.12 -1.75 21.53
C CYS A 61 -4.78 -1.08 21.87
N ARG A 62 -4.08 -1.67 22.87
CA ARG A 62 -2.65 -1.48 23.11
C ARG A 62 -1.94 -2.79 22.83
N TYR A 63 -0.70 -2.71 22.38
CA TYR A 63 0.11 -3.87 22.02
C TYR A 63 1.34 -3.95 22.92
N PRO A 64 1.96 -5.13 23.07
CA PRO A 64 3.17 -5.30 23.87
C PRO A 64 4.26 -4.31 23.45
N GLU A 65 5.00 -3.78 24.42
CA GLU A 65 6.02 -2.75 24.20
C GLU A 65 7.19 -3.25 23.35
N ASP A 66 7.49 -4.55 23.42
CA ASP A 66 8.52 -5.21 22.63
C ASP A 66 8.05 -5.59 21.20
N SER A 67 6.80 -5.38 20.85
CA SER A 67 6.29 -5.65 19.50
C SER A 67 6.68 -4.55 18.51
N ILE A 68 6.48 -4.83 17.24
CA ILE A 68 6.69 -3.90 16.13
C ILE A 68 5.36 -3.59 15.49
N VAL A 69 4.98 -2.32 15.41
CA VAL A 69 3.82 -1.88 14.64
C VAL A 69 4.26 -1.62 13.20
N TYR A 70 3.79 -2.45 12.28
CA TYR A 70 3.97 -2.26 10.84
C TYR A 70 2.67 -1.76 10.22
N ILE A 71 2.64 -0.49 9.84
CA ILE A 71 1.51 0.10 9.11
C ILE A 71 1.69 -0.23 7.65
N HIS A 72 0.75 -0.97 7.06
CA HIS A 72 0.86 -1.34 5.64
C HIS A 72 1.02 -0.12 4.74
N GLY A 73 1.79 -0.30 3.66
CA GLY A 73 1.92 0.70 2.61
C GLY A 73 0.56 1.08 2.02
N CYS A 74 0.43 2.32 1.61
CA CYS A 74 -0.80 2.84 1.00
C CYS A 74 -0.57 4.13 0.20
N GLY A 75 -1.60 4.59 -0.49
CA GLY A 75 -1.66 5.94 -1.09
C GLY A 75 -2.28 6.99 -0.17
N GLY A 76 -2.34 6.75 1.15
CA GLY A 76 -3.19 7.48 2.08
C GLY A 76 -2.57 8.72 2.74
N TYR A 77 -1.31 9.06 2.48
CA TYR A 77 -0.68 10.26 3.04
C TYR A 77 -0.82 11.47 2.10
N VAL A 78 -2.03 11.69 1.64
CA VAL A 78 -2.44 12.79 0.75
C VAL A 78 -3.68 13.49 1.30
N PRO A 79 -3.99 14.76 0.92
CA PRO A 79 -5.03 15.57 1.58
C PRO A 79 -6.44 14.98 1.62
N TYR A 80 -6.71 13.96 0.82
CA TYR A 80 -8.05 13.37 0.71
C TYR A 80 -8.34 12.26 1.72
N TRP A 81 -7.30 11.74 2.42
CA TRP A 81 -7.39 10.56 3.27
C TRP A 81 -6.77 10.82 4.65
N THR A 82 -7.44 10.38 5.69
CA THR A 82 -7.00 10.60 7.09
C THR A 82 -6.59 9.32 7.81
N ALA A 83 -7.01 8.17 7.32
CA ALA A 83 -6.86 6.91 8.04
C ALA A 83 -5.39 6.56 8.34
N ALA A 84 -4.50 6.64 7.34
CA ALA A 84 -3.09 6.31 7.54
C ALA A 84 -2.37 7.31 8.46
N PRO A 85 -2.54 8.66 8.31
CA PRO A 85 -2.05 9.63 9.30
C PRO A 85 -2.53 9.38 10.73
N GLU A 86 -3.82 9.10 10.93
CA GLU A 86 -4.38 8.83 12.26
C GLU A 86 -3.75 7.61 12.93
N ILE A 87 -3.58 6.50 12.18
CA ILE A 87 -2.89 5.30 12.66
C ILE A 87 -1.44 5.62 13.02
N PHE A 88 -0.74 6.34 12.15
CA PHE A 88 0.65 6.71 12.36
C PHE A 88 0.83 7.54 13.64
N ILE A 89 0.03 8.59 13.81
CA ILE A 89 0.10 9.45 15.02
C ILE A 89 -0.19 8.61 16.27
N LYS A 90 -1.24 7.79 16.26
CA LYS A 90 -1.51 6.89 17.40
C LYS A 90 -0.31 5.98 17.67
N ALA A 91 0.24 5.35 16.62
CA ALA A 91 1.37 4.43 16.78
C ALA A 91 2.55 5.13 17.48
N ILE A 92 3.02 6.26 16.96
CA ILE A 92 4.21 6.94 17.52
C ILE A 92 3.98 7.55 18.91
N THR A 93 2.74 7.85 19.30
CA THR A 93 2.42 8.49 20.58
C THR A 93 1.98 7.51 21.67
N THR A 94 1.64 6.27 21.34
CA THR A 94 1.13 5.31 22.33
C THR A 94 1.90 3.99 22.38
N HIS A 95 2.65 3.63 21.32
CA HIS A 95 3.43 2.41 21.27
C HIS A 95 4.89 2.70 21.61
N LEU A 96 5.47 1.92 22.54
CA LEU A 96 6.83 2.13 23.04
C LEU A 96 7.89 1.47 22.14
N GLY A 97 7.53 0.41 21.42
CA GLY A 97 8.42 -0.28 20.52
C GLY A 97 8.68 0.43 19.20
N ILE A 98 8.96 -0.34 18.15
CA ILE A 98 9.30 0.17 16.82
C ILE A 98 8.03 0.39 16.01
N VAL A 99 7.97 1.53 15.30
CA VAL A 99 6.91 1.83 14.33
C VAL A 99 7.50 1.89 12.92
N ILE A 100 6.94 1.09 12.01
CA ILE A 100 7.35 1.02 10.61
C ILE A 100 6.17 1.40 9.73
N VAL A 101 6.37 2.37 8.83
CA VAL A 101 5.44 2.67 7.75
C VAL A 101 5.93 2.00 6.48
N GLY A 102 5.17 1.06 5.95
CA GLY A 102 5.47 0.35 4.69
C GLY A 102 5.47 1.29 3.48
N PRO A 103 6.00 0.84 2.32
CA PRO A 103 6.17 1.67 1.13
C PRO A 103 4.89 2.38 0.71
N SER A 104 4.85 3.71 0.87
CA SER A 104 3.67 4.55 0.71
C SER A 104 3.94 5.74 -0.21
N THR A 105 2.84 6.30 -0.78
CA THR A 105 2.88 7.61 -1.44
C THR A 105 2.59 8.70 -0.42
N PHE A 106 3.42 9.74 -0.45
CA PHE A 106 3.29 10.93 0.37
C PHE A 106 3.11 12.17 -0.50
N SER A 107 2.28 13.10 -0.05
CA SER A 107 2.01 14.35 -0.74
C SER A 107 3.29 15.18 -0.95
N GLU A 108 3.37 15.90 -2.05
CA GLU A 108 4.42 16.89 -2.27
C GLU A 108 4.14 18.21 -1.52
N ASP A 109 2.91 18.42 -1.05
CA ASP A 109 2.56 19.54 -0.17
C ASP A 109 3.18 19.34 1.22
N LEU A 110 4.30 20.03 1.46
CA LEU A 110 5.04 19.94 2.72
C LEU A 110 4.25 20.49 3.92
N GLY A 111 3.35 21.46 3.69
CA GLY A 111 2.47 21.99 4.73
C GLY A 111 1.49 20.93 5.22
N PHE A 112 0.83 20.26 4.26
CA PHE A 112 -0.03 19.12 4.57
C PHE A 112 0.74 18.00 5.28
N LEU A 113 1.89 17.58 4.74
CA LEU A 113 2.67 16.47 5.33
C LEU A 113 3.12 16.77 6.77
N LYS A 114 3.61 17.99 7.05
CA LYS A 114 3.98 18.37 8.41
C LYS A 114 2.82 18.22 9.38
N ASN A 115 1.62 18.63 8.98
CA ASN A 115 0.43 18.50 9.80
C ASN A 115 -0.05 17.04 9.90
N ALA A 116 -0.04 16.28 8.80
CA ALA A 116 -0.52 14.91 8.75
C ALA A 116 0.38 13.94 9.53
N LEU A 117 1.69 14.13 9.50
CA LEU A 117 2.64 13.30 10.25
C LEU A 117 2.84 13.79 11.68
N ASN A 118 2.69 15.12 11.91
CA ASN A 118 2.79 15.78 13.21
C ASN A 118 4.00 15.39 14.09
N ILE A 119 5.07 14.87 13.48
CA ILE A 119 6.23 14.30 14.20
C ILE A 119 6.92 15.35 15.06
N SER A 120 6.98 16.61 14.59
CA SER A 120 7.65 17.68 15.30
C SER A 120 6.92 18.18 16.56
N TYR A 121 5.63 17.84 16.71
CA TYR A 121 4.76 18.32 17.79
C TYR A 121 4.19 17.17 18.64
N ALA A 122 4.32 15.92 18.17
CA ALA A 122 3.83 14.77 18.89
C ALA A 122 4.75 14.43 20.09
N ASP A 123 4.14 13.99 21.20
CA ASP A 123 4.84 13.33 22.29
C ASP A 123 5.22 11.91 21.85
N ILE A 124 6.34 11.78 21.15
CA ILE A 124 6.80 10.51 20.57
C ILE A 124 7.25 9.61 21.70
N LYS A 125 6.66 8.42 21.77
CA LYS A 125 6.99 7.37 22.75
C LYS A 125 7.72 6.19 22.12
N SER A 126 7.61 6.04 20.80
CA SER A 126 8.24 4.93 20.09
C SER A 126 9.75 4.97 20.20
N GLU A 127 10.35 3.80 20.44
CA GLU A 127 11.80 3.56 20.47
C GLU A 127 12.45 3.97 19.14
N GLU A 128 11.83 3.60 18.03
CA GLU A 128 12.33 3.84 16.68
C GLU A 128 11.17 4.04 15.70
N ILE A 129 11.37 4.92 14.72
CA ILE A 129 10.42 5.15 13.63
C ILE A 129 11.16 4.95 12.31
N ILE A 130 10.61 4.08 11.45
CA ILE A 130 11.13 3.78 10.12
C ILE A 130 10.03 4.07 9.11
N VAL A 131 10.29 4.91 8.12
CA VAL A 131 9.33 5.29 7.08
C VAL A 131 9.86 4.88 5.72
N PHE A 132 9.03 4.20 4.94
CA PHE A 132 9.33 3.85 3.55
C PHE A 132 8.48 4.66 2.58
N ALA A 133 9.15 5.40 1.69
CA ALA A 133 8.53 5.90 0.46
C ALA A 133 8.54 4.81 -0.62
N ARG A 134 7.55 4.78 -1.52
CA ARG A 134 7.55 3.86 -2.67
C ARG A 134 8.00 4.49 -3.98
N GLU A 135 8.21 5.81 -4.01
CA GLU A 135 8.73 6.56 -5.16
C GLU A 135 9.57 7.76 -4.72
N LYS A 136 10.39 8.25 -5.67
CA LYS A 136 11.38 9.32 -5.39
C LYS A 136 10.74 10.63 -4.96
N THR A 137 9.60 11.01 -5.52
CA THR A 137 8.89 12.26 -5.15
C THR A 137 8.51 12.27 -3.68
N SER A 138 7.88 11.20 -3.19
CA SER A 138 7.57 10.99 -1.78
C SER A 138 8.82 10.99 -0.90
N TYR A 139 9.89 10.31 -1.34
CA TYR A 139 11.16 10.30 -0.60
C TYR A 139 11.74 11.71 -0.43
N PHE A 140 11.80 12.50 -1.51
CA PHE A 140 12.29 13.87 -1.45
C PHE A 140 11.39 14.81 -0.64
N ALA A 141 10.08 14.62 -0.66
CA ALA A 141 9.18 15.41 0.18
C ALA A 141 9.43 15.11 1.67
N LEU A 142 9.50 13.84 2.04
CA LEU A 142 9.77 13.39 3.40
C LEU A 142 11.15 13.83 3.90
N SER A 143 12.19 13.75 3.09
CA SER A 143 13.56 14.14 3.49
C SER A 143 13.68 15.60 3.90
N LYS A 144 12.75 16.47 3.50
CA LYS A 144 12.70 17.90 3.87
C LYS A 144 12.01 18.16 5.20
N ILE A 145 11.23 17.20 5.72
CA ILE A 145 10.37 17.44 6.88
C ILE A 145 10.62 16.47 8.04
N LEU A 146 11.12 15.27 7.78
CA LEU A 146 11.37 14.29 8.83
C LEU A 146 12.59 14.70 9.67
N PRO A 147 12.49 14.59 11.01
CA PRO A 147 13.63 14.82 11.88
C PRO A 147 14.68 13.71 11.72
N ILE A 148 15.93 14.00 12.09
CA ILE A 148 17.09 13.13 11.86
C ILE A 148 17.00 11.77 12.57
N ASN A 149 16.22 11.67 13.61
CA ASN A 149 15.99 10.43 14.37
C ASN A 149 14.95 9.50 13.72
N VAL A 150 14.30 9.91 12.64
CA VAL A 150 13.40 9.06 11.85
C VAL A 150 14.18 8.47 10.68
N LYS A 151 14.23 7.14 10.59
CA LYS A 151 14.89 6.46 9.47
C LYS A 151 13.99 6.51 8.23
N LEU A 152 14.45 7.20 7.19
CA LEU A 152 13.76 7.28 5.90
C LEU A 152 14.42 6.36 4.89
N ASN A 153 13.61 5.50 4.28
CA ASN A 153 14.02 4.56 3.24
C ASN A 153 13.13 4.69 2.00
N ILE A 154 13.55 4.05 0.91
CA ILE A 154 12.76 3.88 -0.30
C ILE A 154 12.75 2.40 -0.68
N ASP A 155 11.56 1.86 -0.99
CA ASP A 155 11.44 0.50 -1.50
C ASP A 155 10.25 0.37 -2.44
N HIS A 156 10.16 -0.72 -3.16
CA HIS A 156 9.05 -1.00 -4.06
C HIS A 156 7.75 -1.23 -3.30
N ASP A 157 6.63 -0.85 -3.93
CA ASP A 157 5.30 -1.23 -3.48
C ASP A 157 5.23 -2.74 -3.25
N THR A 158 4.79 -3.16 -2.07
CA THR A 158 4.80 -4.58 -1.70
C THR A 158 3.90 -5.45 -2.57
N ALA A 159 2.92 -4.86 -3.26
CA ALA A 159 2.07 -5.56 -4.23
C ALA A 159 2.88 -6.25 -5.35
N PHE A 160 4.09 -5.76 -5.67
CA PHE A 160 4.96 -6.42 -6.64
C PHE A 160 5.53 -7.77 -6.19
N ASN A 161 5.43 -8.11 -4.90
CA ASN A 161 5.85 -9.43 -4.41
C ASN A 161 4.79 -10.52 -4.60
N LEU A 162 3.57 -10.16 -5.05
CA LEU A 162 2.50 -11.13 -5.25
C LEU A 162 2.84 -12.11 -6.37
N ASP A 163 2.53 -13.38 -6.11
CA ASP A 163 2.39 -14.38 -7.16
C ASP A 163 0.91 -14.49 -7.53
N ILE A 164 0.61 -14.32 -8.81
CA ILE A 164 -0.77 -14.45 -9.29
C ILE A 164 -1.30 -15.87 -9.09
N ALA A 165 -0.42 -16.88 -9.09
CA ALA A 165 -0.77 -18.26 -8.81
C ALA A 165 -1.33 -18.45 -7.38
N ASP A 166 -0.93 -17.62 -6.42
CA ASP A 166 -1.47 -17.63 -5.06
C ASP A 166 -2.95 -17.17 -5.02
N ILE A 167 -3.37 -16.39 -6.00
CA ILE A 167 -4.72 -15.84 -6.09
C ILE A 167 -5.59 -16.61 -7.08
N LEU A 168 -5.04 -16.94 -8.25
CA LEU A 168 -5.75 -17.62 -9.33
C LEU A 168 -5.06 -18.93 -9.72
N LYS A 169 -5.74 -20.07 -9.50
CA LYS A 169 -5.24 -21.40 -9.91
C LYS A 169 -5.04 -21.55 -11.43
N LYS A 170 -5.80 -20.80 -12.23
CA LYS A 170 -5.68 -20.74 -13.70
C LYS A 170 -5.94 -19.32 -14.19
N VAL A 171 -5.06 -18.85 -15.07
CA VAL A 171 -5.30 -17.59 -15.81
C VAL A 171 -6.24 -17.91 -16.99
N PRO A 172 -7.42 -17.28 -17.05
CA PRO A 172 -8.41 -17.57 -18.09
C PRO A 172 -8.01 -16.97 -19.43
N ARG A 173 -8.71 -17.41 -20.51
CA ARG A 173 -8.52 -16.85 -21.84
C ARG A 173 -8.84 -15.35 -21.86
N ARG A 174 -7.92 -14.53 -22.35
CA ARG A 174 -8.07 -13.07 -22.50
C ARG A 174 -9.12 -12.74 -23.57
N ARG A 175 -10.04 -11.79 -23.27
CA ARG A 175 -11.23 -11.54 -24.10
C ARG A 175 -11.47 -10.08 -24.47
N TYR A 176 -11.15 -9.11 -23.60
CA TYR A 176 -11.57 -7.71 -23.74
C TYR A 176 -10.43 -6.73 -23.42
N ILE A 177 -10.67 -5.45 -23.72
CA ILE A 177 -9.87 -4.35 -23.21
C ILE A 177 -10.51 -3.90 -21.90
N LEU A 178 -9.75 -3.91 -20.81
CA LEU A 178 -10.22 -3.44 -19.51
C LEU A 178 -9.82 -1.97 -19.32
N GLN A 179 -10.80 -1.12 -19.05
CA GLN A 179 -10.56 0.26 -18.67
C GLN A 179 -10.88 0.43 -17.18
N VAL A 180 -9.87 0.77 -16.38
CA VAL A 180 -10.00 1.03 -14.95
C VAL A 180 -9.66 2.48 -14.69
N ILE A 181 -10.63 3.34 -14.85
CA ILE A 181 -10.47 4.80 -14.74
C ILE A 181 -11.09 5.27 -13.43
N ARG A 182 -10.32 6.01 -12.64
CA ARG A 182 -10.75 6.59 -11.36
C ARG A 182 -12.00 7.44 -11.52
N ARG A 183 -12.88 7.35 -10.53
CA ARG A 183 -14.10 8.16 -10.41
C ARG A 183 -14.21 8.87 -9.08
N ASP A 184 -13.18 8.71 -8.23
CA ASP A 184 -13.09 9.36 -6.93
C ASP A 184 -12.53 10.80 -7.03
N LYS A 185 -12.25 11.41 -5.88
CA LYS A 185 -11.76 12.79 -5.76
C LYS A 185 -10.45 13.07 -6.50
N GLU A 186 -9.68 12.05 -6.83
CA GLU A 186 -8.43 12.12 -7.59
C GLU A 186 -8.66 11.87 -9.10
N SER A 187 -9.91 11.93 -9.59
CA SER A 187 -10.25 11.59 -10.97
C SER A 187 -9.96 12.72 -11.93
N THR A 188 -9.23 12.44 -13.01
CA THR A 188 -9.24 13.26 -14.23
C THR A 188 -10.45 12.89 -15.06
N GLN A 189 -11.15 13.88 -15.65
CA GLN A 189 -12.28 13.64 -16.57
C GLN A 189 -11.76 13.06 -17.89
N ILE A 190 -11.53 11.75 -17.95
CA ILE A 190 -11.13 11.06 -19.17
C ILE A 190 -12.38 10.55 -19.88
N LYS A 191 -12.62 10.99 -21.12
CA LYS A 191 -13.72 10.49 -21.96
C LYS A 191 -13.54 9.00 -22.25
N LYS A 192 -14.58 8.22 -21.97
CA LYS A 192 -14.63 6.78 -22.28
C LYS A 192 -14.83 6.60 -23.77
N ASN A 193 -13.88 6.02 -24.47
CA ASN A 193 -14.04 5.64 -25.86
C ASN A 193 -13.79 4.14 -26.02
N ASN A 194 -14.82 3.37 -26.36
CA ASN A 194 -14.86 2.21 -27.26
C ASN A 194 -15.89 1.16 -26.84
N LEU A 195 -16.68 0.71 -27.80
CA LEU A 195 -17.78 -0.28 -27.69
C LEU A 195 -17.35 -1.71 -27.26
N LEU A 196 -16.06 -2.01 -27.19
CA LEU A 196 -15.52 -3.33 -26.82
C LEU A 196 -14.76 -3.32 -25.48
N SER A 197 -14.89 -2.25 -24.70
CA SER A 197 -14.19 -2.13 -23.42
C SER A 197 -15.12 -2.35 -22.24
N VAL A 198 -14.69 -3.14 -21.28
CA VAL A 198 -15.33 -3.23 -19.97
C VAL A 198 -14.77 -2.07 -19.13
N CYS A 199 -15.65 -1.12 -18.75
CA CYS A 199 -15.27 -0.01 -17.90
C CYS A 199 -15.59 -0.37 -16.46
N LEU A 200 -14.55 -0.57 -15.66
CA LEU A 200 -14.66 -0.86 -14.22
C LEU A 200 -13.76 0.09 -13.45
N ASP A 201 -14.28 0.69 -12.40
CA ASP A 201 -13.46 1.13 -11.29
C ASP A 201 -13.86 0.30 -10.07
N PRO A 202 -13.06 -0.72 -9.69
CA PRO A 202 -13.39 -1.60 -8.58
C PRO A 202 -13.50 -0.88 -7.24
N ALA A 203 -12.94 0.33 -7.13
CA ALA A 203 -13.04 1.14 -5.91
C ALA A 203 -14.42 1.79 -5.73
N ASP A 204 -15.14 2.02 -6.83
CA ASP A 204 -16.44 2.72 -6.79
C ASP A 204 -17.65 1.79 -6.85
N TYR A 205 -17.41 0.49 -6.99
CA TYR A 205 -18.52 -0.45 -7.13
C TYR A 205 -19.16 -0.76 -5.79
N LYS A 206 -20.49 -0.54 -5.73
CA LYS A 206 -21.41 -1.10 -4.73
C LYS A 206 -21.40 -2.64 -4.68
N TRP A 207 -20.70 -3.28 -5.61
CA TRP A 207 -20.50 -4.70 -5.67
C TRP A 207 -19.17 -5.01 -4.99
N GLU A 208 -19.24 -5.55 -3.81
CA GLU A 208 -18.10 -6.01 -3.03
C GLU A 208 -17.36 -7.15 -3.75
N LEU A 209 -16.62 -6.79 -4.80
CA LEU A 209 -15.71 -7.73 -5.43
C LEU A 209 -14.63 -8.06 -4.40
N ASN A 210 -14.52 -9.32 -4.04
CA ASN A 210 -13.34 -9.76 -3.29
C ASN A 210 -12.08 -9.71 -4.17
N LEU A 211 -10.92 -9.75 -3.53
CA LEU A 211 -9.62 -9.65 -4.23
C LEU A 211 -9.50 -10.63 -5.39
N LYS A 212 -9.94 -11.89 -5.20
CA LYS A 212 -9.88 -12.93 -6.24
C LYS A 212 -10.72 -12.59 -7.46
N GLN A 213 -11.94 -12.07 -7.27
CA GLN A 213 -12.81 -11.64 -8.36
C GLN A 213 -12.22 -10.44 -9.11
N TRP A 214 -11.64 -9.48 -8.38
CA TRP A 214 -10.98 -8.33 -8.95
C TRP A 214 -9.77 -8.72 -9.81
N VAL A 215 -8.89 -9.59 -9.30
CA VAL A 215 -7.75 -10.13 -10.05
C VAL A 215 -8.21 -10.96 -11.24
N PHE A 216 -9.29 -11.75 -11.10
CA PHE A 216 -9.87 -12.53 -12.19
C PHE A 216 -10.35 -11.64 -13.34
N LEU A 217 -11.01 -10.50 -13.05
CA LEU A 217 -11.42 -9.56 -14.09
C LEU A 217 -10.22 -9.00 -14.85
N HIS A 218 -9.16 -8.61 -14.16
CA HIS A 218 -7.93 -8.13 -14.79
C HIS A 218 -7.28 -9.22 -15.65
N SER A 219 -7.24 -10.47 -15.18
CA SER A 219 -6.61 -11.59 -15.89
C SER A 219 -7.25 -11.93 -17.23
N ARG A 220 -8.52 -11.55 -17.45
CA ARG A 220 -9.25 -11.75 -18.72
C ARG A 220 -9.00 -10.63 -19.74
N ALA A 221 -8.30 -9.58 -19.37
CA ALA A 221 -8.01 -8.48 -20.28
C ALA A 221 -6.92 -8.85 -21.29
N LYS A 222 -7.09 -8.45 -22.56
CA LYS A 222 -6.04 -8.46 -23.58
C LYS A 222 -5.11 -7.25 -23.43
N LYS A 223 -5.64 -6.15 -22.90
CA LYS A 223 -4.98 -4.90 -22.62
C LYS A 223 -5.68 -4.20 -21.46
N ILE A 224 -4.92 -3.53 -20.61
CA ILE A 224 -5.44 -2.68 -19.54
C ILE A 224 -5.10 -1.23 -19.85
N VAL A 225 -6.09 -0.34 -19.71
CA VAL A 225 -5.94 1.12 -19.79
C VAL A 225 -6.39 1.68 -18.44
N THR A 226 -5.50 2.35 -17.72
CA THR A 226 -5.79 2.73 -16.33
C THR A 226 -5.03 3.96 -15.87
N ASN A 227 -5.63 4.70 -14.94
CA ASN A 227 -4.96 5.67 -14.10
C ASN A 227 -4.94 5.21 -12.61
N ARG A 228 -5.23 3.93 -12.36
CA ARG A 228 -5.11 3.28 -11.06
C ARG A 228 -3.80 2.50 -10.99
N LEU A 229 -2.93 2.85 -10.03
CA LEU A 229 -1.63 2.21 -9.85
C LEU A 229 -1.74 0.68 -9.72
N HIS A 230 -2.61 0.20 -8.85
CA HIS A 230 -2.71 -1.25 -8.59
C HIS A 230 -3.31 -2.04 -9.75
N SER A 231 -4.14 -1.41 -10.60
CA SER A 231 -4.55 -2.03 -11.87
C SER A 231 -3.40 -2.14 -12.85
N ALA A 232 -2.45 -1.20 -12.82
CA ALA A 232 -1.22 -1.30 -13.60
C ALA A 232 -0.29 -2.39 -13.05
N ILE A 233 -0.12 -2.45 -11.73
CA ILE A 233 0.71 -3.48 -11.07
C ILE A 233 0.19 -4.88 -11.40
N ILE A 234 -1.11 -5.13 -11.21
CA ILE A 234 -1.68 -6.46 -11.49
C ILE A 234 -1.59 -6.82 -12.97
N GLY A 235 -1.76 -5.85 -13.87
CA GLY A 235 -1.56 -6.04 -15.30
C GLY A 235 -0.13 -6.46 -15.61
N THR A 236 0.86 -5.83 -14.99
CA THR A 236 2.27 -6.16 -15.14
C THR A 236 2.58 -7.56 -14.62
N LEU A 237 2.09 -7.92 -13.42
CA LEU A 237 2.27 -9.25 -12.84
C LEU A 237 1.61 -10.36 -13.68
N LEU A 238 0.52 -10.03 -14.38
CA LEU A 238 -0.16 -10.94 -15.31
C LEU A 238 0.47 -11.00 -16.71
N GLY A 239 1.52 -10.20 -16.99
CA GLY A 239 2.10 -10.08 -18.33
C GLY A 239 1.09 -9.54 -19.37
N ILE A 240 0.23 -8.59 -18.98
CA ILE A 240 -0.76 -7.95 -19.83
C ILE A 240 -0.24 -6.57 -20.23
N PRO A 241 -0.32 -6.17 -21.53
CA PRO A 241 0.00 -4.82 -21.95
C PRO A 241 -0.83 -3.77 -21.16
N VAL A 242 -0.13 -2.83 -20.53
CA VAL A 242 -0.75 -1.77 -19.73
C VAL A 242 -0.47 -0.41 -20.38
N THR A 243 -1.50 0.42 -20.49
CA THR A 243 -1.38 1.84 -20.80
C THR A 243 -1.77 2.62 -19.56
N ILE A 244 -0.81 3.33 -18.96
CA ILE A 244 -1.05 4.20 -17.81
C ILE A 244 -1.44 5.59 -18.32
N MET A 245 -2.50 6.14 -17.77
CA MET A 245 -2.97 7.49 -18.04
C MET A 245 -2.62 8.39 -16.84
N PRO A 246 -2.34 9.68 -17.06
CA PRO A 246 -2.03 10.59 -15.96
C PRO A 246 -3.24 10.76 -15.04
N ASN A 247 -2.98 10.95 -13.75
CA ASN A 247 -3.90 11.53 -12.79
C ASN A 247 -3.79 13.06 -12.83
N SER A 248 -4.77 13.76 -12.29
CA SER A 248 -4.73 15.22 -12.09
C SER A 248 -3.60 15.63 -11.16
#